data_c07f4b1f1ac74759d3688b9722855a6c
#
_entry.id   c07f4b1f1ac74759d3688b9722855a6c
#
_cell.length_a   1.000
_cell.length_b   1.000
_cell.length_c   1.000
_cell.angle_alpha   90.00
_cell.angle_beta   90.00
_cell.angle_gamma   90.00
#
_symmetry.space_group_name_H-M   'P 1'
#
loop_
_entity.id
_entity.type
_entity.pdbx_description
1 polymer ?
#
loop_
_entity_poly.entity_id
_entity_poly.type
_entity_poly.pdbx_seq_one_letter_code
_entity_poly.pdbx_strand_id
1 'polypeptide(L)'
;MNTKIIAVANHKGGVGKTTTVASLGSILSKKGYRVLLVDLDAQANLTTSLTNFSEGETIYEAMTGKTAQLPVLEVNEKLHLVPASLTLAMVDVELSTAMARESILKDVLERANVSGNYDFVLLDCPPSLGLMTLNAFTASTDIIIPLVSEVLPFKGLTMINDFISMVHNKLNPNAHISGVLITRWEGSKLSKGIELK
;
A
#
# COMPACT_ATOMS: atom_id res chain seq x y z
N MET A 1 -7.72 -13.47 15.43
CA MET A 1 -6.86 -12.27 15.41
C MET A 1 -7.51 -11.27 14.46
N ASN A 2 -7.47 -9.97 14.75
CA ASN A 2 -7.95 -9.00 13.78
C ASN A 2 -6.91 -8.85 12.66
N THR A 3 -7.34 -8.87 11.40
CA THR A 3 -6.48 -8.65 10.24
C THR A 3 -5.79 -7.30 10.36
N LYS A 4 -4.48 -7.27 10.10
CA LYS A 4 -3.70 -6.04 9.99
C LYS A 4 -3.65 -5.58 8.54
N ILE A 5 -4.15 -4.37 8.26
CA ILE A 5 -4.06 -3.74 6.94
C ILE A 5 -2.99 -2.65 7.02
N ILE A 6 -1.89 -2.87 6.33
CA ILE A 6 -0.67 -2.05 6.42
C ILE A 6 -0.42 -1.35 5.09
N ALA A 7 -0.49 -0.03 5.06
CA ALA A 7 -0.08 0.74 3.90
C ALA A 7 1.42 1.05 3.95
N VAL A 8 2.12 0.82 2.84
CA VAL A 8 3.53 1.18 2.67
C VAL A 8 3.61 2.35 1.71
N ALA A 9 3.89 3.54 2.22
CA ALA A 9 3.74 4.77 1.46
C ALA A 9 4.88 5.75 1.66
N ASN A 10 5.25 6.44 0.60
CA ASN A 10 6.08 7.64 0.60
C ASN A 10 5.87 8.37 -0.74
N HIS A 11 5.83 9.70 -0.71
CA HIS A 11 5.69 10.53 -1.90
C HIS A 11 6.94 10.52 -2.81
N LYS A 12 8.10 10.08 -2.29
CA LYS A 12 9.34 9.95 -3.08
C LYS A 12 9.39 8.58 -3.77
N GLY A 13 9.70 8.59 -5.07
CA GLY A 13 9.97 7.37 -5.84
C GLY A 13 11.30 6.71 -5.43
N GLY A 14 11.42 5.40 -5.63
CA GLY A 14 12.69 4.68 -5.43
C GLY A 14 13.13 4.49 -3.98
N VAL A 15 12.26 4.74 -2.98
CA VAL A 15 12.59 4.56 -1.55
C VAL A 15 12.39 3.12 -1.05
N GLY A 16 12.00 2.20 -1.93
CA GLY A 16 11.85 0.79 -1.57
C GLY A 16 10.45 0.39 -1.08
N LYS A 17 9.37 1.11 -1.42
CA LYS A 17 7.99 0.74 -1.08
C LYS A 17 7.65 -0.67 -1.53
N THR A 18 7.66 -0.90 -2.84
CA THR A 18 7.38 -2.20 -3.47
C THR A 18 8.27 -3.32 -2.94
N THR A 19 9.58 -3.06 -2.79
CA THR A 19 10.53 -4.02 -2.21
C THR A 19 10.17 -4.38 -0.77
N THR A 20 9.73 -3.38 0.03
CA THR A 20 9.28 -3.60 1.41
C THR A 20 8.03 -4.49 1.44
N VAL A 21 7.03 -4.18 0.60
CA VAL A 21 5.78 -4.96 0.52
C VAL A 21 6.06 -6.41 0.10
N ALA A 22 6.81 -6.62 -0.99
CA ALA A 22 7.16 -7.95 -1.48
C ALA A 22 7.96 -8.77 -0.45
N SER A 23 8.96 -8.16 0.18
CA SER A 23 9.82 -8.82 1.16
C SER A 23 9.05 -9.16 2.44
N LEU A 24 8.29 -8.21 2.98
CA LEU A 24 7.48 -8.41 4.19
C LEU A 24 6.41 -9.48 3.96
N GLY A 25 5.71 -9.43 2.82
CA GLY A 25 4.72 -10.42 2.44
C GLY A 25 5.32 -11.83 2.34
N SER A 26 6.47 -11.96 1.68
CA SER A 26 7.19 -13.24 1.59
C SER A 26 7.65 -13.77 2.95
N ILE A 27 8.14 -12.90 3.84
CA ILE A 27 8.58 -13.32 5.18
C ILE A 27 7.38 -13.76 6.04
N LEU A 28 6.28 -13.00 6.01
CA LEU A 28 5.07 -13.34 6.77
C LEU A 28 4.44 -14.65 6.28
N SER A 29 4.36 -14.88 4.97
CA SER A 29 3.82 -16.12 4.42
C SER A 29 4.69 -17.34 4.79
N LYS A 30 6.03 -17.21 4.78
CA LYS A 30 6.96 -18.24 5.26
C LYS A 30 6.82 -18.52 6.76
N LYS A 31 6.34 -17.57 7.54
CA LYS A 31 5.99 -17.77 8.96
C LYS A 31 4.61 -18.41 9.17
N GLY A 32 3.90 -18.74 8.08
CA GLY A 32 2.61 -19.43 8.11
C GLY A 32 1.38 -18.52 8.11
N TYR A 33 1.54 -17.20 8.08
CA TYR A 33 0.43 -16.26 7.98
C TYR A 33 -0.15 -16.23 6.56
N ARG A 34 -1.48 -16.04 6.46
CA ARG A 34 -2.17 -15.77 5.20
C ARG A 34 -2.03 -14.29 4.86
N VAL A 35 -1.39 -13.98 3.75
CA VAL A 35 -1.03 -12.61 3.36
C VAL A 35 -1.64 -12.26 2.02
N LEU A 36 -2.30 -11.09 1.95
CA LEU A 36 -2.73 -10.47 0.71
C LEU A 36 -1.87 -9.24 0.44
N LEU A 37 -1.28 -9.19 -0.73
CA LEU A 37 -0.65 -8.00 -1.28
C LEU A 37 -1.64 -7.30 -2.20
N VAL A 38 -1.67 -5.97 -2.19
CA VAL A 38 -2.48 -5.17 -3.11
C VAL A 38 -1.58 -4.15 -3.78
N ASP A 39 -1.41 -4.27 -5.08
CA ASP A 39 -0.65 -3.30 -5.88
C ASP A 39 -1.55 -2.11 -6.22
N LEU A 40 -1.19 -0.93 -5.74
CA LEU A 40 -1.93 0.32 -5.96
C LEU A 40 -1.15 1.33 -6.84
N ASP A 41 -0.05 0.89 -7.43
CA ASP A 41 0.73 1.71 -8.37
C ASP A 41 0.41 1.29 -9.82
N ALA A 42 0.03 2.25 -10.66
CA ALA A 42 -0.21 2.02 -12.10
C ALA A 42 1.03 1.49 -12.85
N GLN A 43 2.23 1.64 -12.28
CA GLN A 43 3.45 1.03 -12.83
C GLN A 43 3.48 -0.50 -12.64
N ALA A 44 2.61 -1.07 -11.81
CA ALA A 44 2.46 -2.51 -11.58
C ALA A 44 3.77 -3.24 -11.23
N ASN A 45 4.68 -2.55 -10.51
CA ASN A 45 5.98 -3.10 -10.19
C ASN A 45 5.90 -4.29 -9.21
N LEU A 46 4.96 -4.27 -8.26
CA LEU A 46 4.72 -5.39 -7.36
C LEU A 46 4.17 -6.58 -8.14
N THR A 47 3.19 -6.34 -9.00
CA THR A 47 2.54 -7.33 -9.86
C THR A 47 3.57 -8.05 -10.74
N THR A 48 4.37 -7.30 -11.47
CA THR A 48 5.38 -7.87 -12.39
C THR A 48 6.54 -8.56 -11.67
N SER A 49 6.85 -8.16 -10.44
CA SER A 49 7.93 -8.78 -9.66
C SER A 49 7.57 -10.14 -9.07
N LEU A 50 6.28 -10.43 -8.89
CA LEU A 50 5.81 -11.63 -8.20
C LEU A 50 5.04 -12.60 -9.10
N THR A 51 4.59 -12.15 -10.26
CA THR A 51 3.74 -12.94 -11.16
C THR A 51 4.11 -12.71 -12.62
N ASN A 52 3.65 -13.62 -13.49
CA ASN A 52 3.66 -13.43 -14.95
C ASN A 52 2.31 -12.88 -15.46
N PHE A 53 1.60 -12.12 -14.63
CA PHE A 53 0.32 -11.55 -15.00
C PHE A 53 0.49 -10.58 -16.18
N SER A 54 -0.26 -10.80 -17.24
CA SER A 54 -0.23 -9.97 -18.45
C SER A 54 -1.60 -9.46 -18.85
N GLU A 55 -2.68 -10.20 -18.53
CA GLU A 55 -4.05 -9.89 -18.90
C GLU A 55 -5.02 -10.36 -17.84
N GLY A 56 -6.11 -9.63 -17.65
CA GLY A 56 -7.18 -9.96 -16.72
C GLY A 56 -7.66 -8.75 -15.90
N GLU A 57 -8.58 -9.01 -14.99
CA GLU A 57 -9.08 -8.00 -14.06
C GLU A 57 -8.01 -7.64 -13.02
N THR A 58 -8.01 -6.38 -12.60
CA THR A 58 -7.07 -5.80 -11.65
C THR A 58 -7.82 -5.04 -10.55
N ILE A 59 -7.09 -4.43 -9.63
CA ILE A 59 -7.69 -3.55 -8.62
C ILE A 59 -8.50 -2.40 -9.25
N TYR A 60 -8.17 -1.99 -10.48
CA TYR A 60 -8.90 -0.95 -11.20
C TYR A 60 -10.35 -1.35 -11.44
N GLU A 61 -10.61 -2.54 -11.96
CA GLU A 61 -11.98 -3.04 -12.23
C GLU A 61 -12.78 -3.16 -10.93
N ALA A 62 -12.17 -3.62 -9.86
CA ALA A 62 -12.81 -3.73 -8.55
C ALA A 62 -13.19 -2.36 -7.96
N MET A 63 -12.29 -1.35 -8.09
CA MET A 63 -12.53 -0.01 -7.58
C MET A 63 -13.53 0.79 -8.43
N THR A 64 -13.57 0.56 -9.73
CA THR A 64 -14.50 1.24 -10.64
C THR A 64 -15.85 0.53 -10.75
N GLY A 65 -16.05 -0.59 -10.06
CA GLY A 65 -17.29 -1.36 -10.06
C GLY A 65 -17.53 -2.15 -11.35
N LYS A 66 -16.51 -2.32 -12.19
CA LYS A 66 -16.56 -3.12 -13.42
C LYS A 66 -16.54 -4.61 -13.13
N THR A 67 -16.02 -5.01 -11.96
CA THR A 67 -16.17 -6.35 -11.41
C THR A 67 -16.72 -6.30 -9.99
N ALA A 68 -17.50 -7.31 -9.62
CA ALA A 68 -18.04 -7.45 -8.27
C ALA A 68 -17.05 -8.16 -7.32
N GLN A 69 -16.10 -8.90 -7.89
CA GLN A 69 -15.14 -9.69 -7.15
C GLN A 69 -13.79 -8.96 -7.05
N LEU A 70 -13.05 -9.21 -5.97
CA LEU A 70 -11.67 -8.77 -5.86
C LEU A 70 -10.81 -9.74 -6.69
N PRO A 71 -10.08 -9.27 -7.72
CA PRO A 71 -9.23 -10.13 -8.55
C PRO A 71 -7.99 -10.54 -7.77
N VAL A 72 -7.92 -11.80 -7.36
CA VAL A 72 -6.84 -12.32 -6.52
C VAL A 72 -6.05 -13.39 -7.29
N LEU A 73 -4.74 -13.21 -7.37
CA LEU A 73 -3.79 -14.17 -7.91
C LEU A 73 -3.10 -14.92 -6.77
N GLU A 74 -2.92 -16.21 -6.91
CA GLU A 74 -2.10 -17.01 -6.01
C GLU A 74 -0.63 -16.90 -6.40
N VAL A 75 0.21 -16.35 -5.51
CA VAL A 75 1.68 -16.36 -5.63
C VAL A 75 2.24 -17.65 -5.02
N ASN A 76 1.69 -18.05 -3.89
CA ASN A 76 1.86 -19.36 -3.26
C ASN A 76 0.70 -19.61 -2.27
N GLU A 77 0.68 -20.80 -1.65
CA GLU A 77 -0.40 -21.24 -0.74
C GLU A 77 -0.79 -20.21 0.35
N LYS A 78 0.13 -19.37 0.80
CA LYS A 78 -0.09 -18.39 1.88
C LYS A 78 0.09 -16.94 1.45
N LEU A 79 0.47 -16.69 0.20
CA LEU A 79 0.72 -15.36 -0.34
C LEU A 79 -0.10 -15.15 -1.60
N HIS A 80 -1.00 -14.21 -1.55
CA HIS A 80 -1.85 -13.83 -2.67
C HIS A 80 -1.60 -12.37 -3.05
N LEU A 81 -1.97 -12.00 -4.28
CA LEU A 81 -1.77 -10.66 -4.84
C LEU A 81 -3.03 -10.20 -5.57
N VAL A 82 -3.47 -8.98 -5.30
CA VAL A 82 -4.38 -8.23 -6.15
C VAL A 82 -3.53 -7.42 -7.13
N PRO A 83 -3.61 -7.72 -8.45
CA PRO A 83 -2.73 -7.09 -9.43
C PRO A 83 -3.16 -5.67 -9.77
N ALA A 84 -2.20 -4.87 -10.24
CA ALA A 84 -2.41 -3.60 -10.92
C ALA A 84 -2.03 -3.68 -12.40
N SER A 85 -2.44 -2.66 -13.15
CA SER A 85 -2.01 -2.41 -14.53
C SER A 85 -1.99 -0.93 -14.82
N LEU A 86 -1.49 -0.54 -16.00
CA LEU A 86 -1.46 0.87 -16.42
C LEU A 86 -2.85 1.53 -16.43
N THR A 87 -3.93 0.78 -16.58
CA THR A 87 -5.31 1.31 -16.53
C THR A 87 -5.62 1.95 -15.17
N LEU A 88 -4.92 1.56 -14.10
CA LEU A 88 -5.11 2.16 -12.78
C LEU A 88 -4.83 3.66 -12.77
N ALA A 89 -4.03 4.19 -13.70
CA ALA A 89 -3.82 5.63 -13.86
C ALA A 89 -5.11 6.41 -14.19
N MET A 90 -6.15 5.74 -14.69
CA MET A 90 -7.44 6.36 -15.02
C MET A 90 -8.38 6.50 -13.80
N VAL A 91 -8.05 5.87 -12.67
CA VAL A 91 -8.91 5.87 -11.46
C VAL A 91 -9.24 7.27 -10.98
N ASP A 92 -8.26 8.17 -10.94
CA ASP A 92 -8.46 9.54 -10.46
C ASP A 92 -9.51 10.30 -11.27
N VAL A 93 -9.54 10.07 -12.59
CA VAL A 93 -10.52 10.67 -13.51
C VAL A 93 -11.87 10.00 -13.35
N GLU A 94 -11.91 8.68 -13.38
CA GLU A 94 -13.15 7.92 -13.38
C GLU A 94 -13.92 8.04 -12.06
N LEU A 95 -13.21 8.09 -10.94
CA LEU A 95 -13.79 8.27 -9.61
C LEU A 95 -13.91 9.74 -9.18
N SER A 96 -13.59 10.71 -10.04
CA SER A 96 -13.59 12.14 -9.68
C SER A 96 -14.93 12.63 -9.13
N THR A 97 -16.05 12.10 -9.64
CA THR A 97 -17.41 12.44 -9.24
C THR A 97 -18.08 11.39 -8.36
N ALA A 98 -17.39 10.31 -8.03
CA ALA A 98 -17.96 9.26 -7.18
C ALA A 98 -18.15 9.76 -5.74
N MET A 99 -19.27 9.39 -5.14
CA MET A 99 -19.53 9.67 -3.72
C MET A 99 -18.60 8.79 -2.86
N ALA A 100 -18.11 9.35 -1.77
CA ALA A 100 -17.19 8.68 -0.83
C ALA A 100 -15.99 8.03 -1.53
N ARG A 101 -15.49 8.66 -2.59
CA ARG A 101 -14.38 8.15 -3.42
C ARG A 101 -13.12 7.80 -2.63
N GLU A 102 -12.95 8.40 -1.48
CA GLU A 102 -11.83 8.15 -0.54
C GLU A 102 -11.95 6.84 0.22
N SER A 103 -13.12 6.18 0.21
CA SER A 103 -13.40 4.94 0.95
C SER A 103 -13.59 3.72 0.05
N ILE A 104 -13.53 3.87 -1.27
CA ILE A 104 -13.85 2.81 -2.23
C ILE A 104 -12.99 1.56 -2.02
N LEU A 105 -11.67 1.71 -1.78
CA LEU A 105 -10.81 0.56 -1.52
C LEU A 105 -11.22 -0.18 -0.24
N LYS A 106 -11.57 0.56 0.81
CA LYS A 106 -12.07 -0.03 2.05
C LYS A 106 -13.32 -0.88 1.79
N ASP A 107 -14.29 -0.33 1.06
CA ASP A 107 -15.53 -1.03 0.72
C ASP A 107 -15.28 -2.27 -0.15
N VAL A 108 -14.32 -2.20 -1.09
CA VAL A 108 -13.90 -3.34 -1.91
C VAL A 108 -13.31 -4.45 -1.06
N LEU A 109 -12.40 -4.13 -0.13
CA LEU A 109 -11.78 -5.11 0.76
C LEU A 109 -12.79 -5.73 1.74
N GLU A 110 -13.73 -4.95 2.25
CA GLU A 110 -14.81 -5.42 3.13
C GLU A 110 -15.76 -6.37 2.39
N ARG A 111 -16.21 -6.01 1.18
CA ARG A 111 -17.06 -6.89 0.36
C ARG A 111 -16.40 -8.22 0.03
N ALA A 112 -15.10 -8.22 -0.20
CA ALA A 112 -14.32 -9.41 -0.45
C ALA A 112 -14.03 -10.24 0.82
N ASN A 113 -14.55 -9.82 1.98
CA ASN A 113 -14.30 -10.46 3.28
C ASN A 113 -12.81 -10.72 3.55
N VAL A 114 -11.97 -9.75 3.19
CA VAL A 114 -10.52 -9.88 3.32
C VAL A 114 -10.12 -10.12 4.78
N SER A 115 -10.80 -9.46 5.73
CA SER A 115 -10.56 -9.64 7.17
C SER A 115 -10.88 -11.03 7.71
N GLY A 116 -11.74 -11.82 7.03
CA GLY A 116 -12.00 -13.22 7.38
C GLY A 116 -10.99 -14.20 6.79
N ASN A 117 -10.33 -13.81 5.71
CA ASN A 117 -9.51 -14.69 4.89
C ASN A 117 -7.99 -14.52 5.10
N TYR A 118 -7.54 -13.34 5.54
CA TYR A 118 -6.11 -13.01 5.66
C TYR A 118 -5.76 -12.51 7.06
N ASP A 119 -4.54 -12.81 7.48
CA ASP A 119 -3.97 -12.31 8.73
C ASP A 119 -3.32 -10.94 8.53
N PHE A 120 -2.73 -10.71 7.34
CA PHE A 120 -2.12 -9.46 6.92
C PHE A 120 -2.56 -9.06 5.51
N VAL A 121 -2.79 -7.77 5.32
CA VAL A 121 -2.97 -7.12 4.02
C VAL A 121 -1.91 -6.04 3.88
N LEU A 122 -1.12 -6.08 2.82
CA LEU A 122 -0.07 -5.09 2.56
C LEU A 122 -0.42 -4.30 1.30
N LEU A 123 -0.56 -2.99 1.43
CA LEU A 123 -0.91 -2.08 0.34
C LEU A 123 0.36 -1.39 -0.19
N ASP A 124 0.74 -1.65 -1.44
CA ASP A 124 1.86 -0.96 -2.11
C ASP A 124 1.37 0.34 -2.75
N CYS A 125 1.65 1.47 -2.12
CA CYS A 125 1.15 2.77 -2.54
C CYS A 125 2.00 3.39 -3.66
N PRO A 126 1.38 4.15 -4.59
CA PRO A 126 2.11 4.91 -5.60
C PRO A 126 2.98 6.02 -4.99
N PRO A 127 3.93 6.61 -5.75
CA PRO A 127 4.78 7.71 -5.28
C PRO A 127 4.05 9.07 -5.35
N SER A 128 2.82 9.14 -4.85
CA SER A 128 1.99 10.35 -4.83
C SER A 128 1.08 10.37 -3.61
N LEU A 129 0.64 11.54 -3.20
CA LEU A 129 -0.39 11.71 -2.17
C LEU A 129 -1.76 11.98 -2.83
N GLY A 130 -2.09 11.21 -3.87
CA GLY A 130 -3.34 11.28 -4.62
C GLY A 130 -4.45 10.39 -4.04
N LEU A 131 -5.51 10.18 -4.84
CA LEU A 131 -6.70 9.41 -4.44
C LEU A 131 -6.35 7.96 -4.05
N MET A 132 -5.41 7.31 -4.75
CA MET A 132 -5.01 5.94 -4.41
C MET A 132 -4.35 5.85 -3.02
N THR A 133 -3.44 6.76 -2.69
CA THR A 133 -2.82 6.81 -1.35
C THR A 133 -3.85 7.20 -0.28
N LEU A 134 -4.80 8.09 -0.60
CA LEU A 134 -5.90 8.42 0.29
C LEU A 134 -6.77 7.20 0.61
N ASN A 135 -7.13 6.43 -0.40
CA ASN A 135 -7.86 5.16 -0.25
C ASN A 135 -7.08 4.14 0.59
N ALA A 136 -5.78 4.00 0.31
CA ALA A 136 -4.92 3.09 1.08
C ALA A 136 -4.91 3.45 2.57
N PHE A 137 -4.77 4.74 2.92
CA PHE A 137 -4.76 5.18 4.32
C PHE A 137 -6.13 5.08 4.97
N THR A 138 -7.21 5.32 4.21
CA THR A 138 -8.59 5.16 4.71
C THR A 138 -8.91 3.70 5.03
N ALA A 139 -8.35 2.76 4.28
CA ALA A 139 -8.53 1.32 4.48
C ALA A 139 -7.57 0.72 5.52
N SER A 140 -6.43 1.37 5.82
CA SER A 140 -5.37 0.79 6.65
C SER A 140 -5.57 0.97 8.15
N THR A 141 -5.00 0.05 8.94
CA THR A 141 -4.83 0.19 10.39
C THR A 141 -3.48 0.77 10.74
N ASP A 142 -2.46 0.48 9.94
CA ASP A 142 -1.06 0.80 10.19
C ASP A 142 -0.42 1.38 8.93
N ILE A 143 0.50 2.34 9.07
CA ILE A 143 1.23 2.94 7.97
C ILE A 143 2.73 2.82 8.23
N ILE A 144 3.47 2.25 7.28
CA ILE A 144 4.92 2.18 7.28
C ILE A 144 5.47 3.16 6.23
N ILE A 145 6.45 3.97 6.64
CA ILE A 145 7.09 4.95 5.77
C ILE A 145 8.53 4.52 5.48
N PRO A 146 8.82 3.94 4.30
CA PRO A 146 10.19 3.68 3.88
C PRO A 146 10.91 4.99 3.57
N LEU A 147 12.13 5.16 4.10
CA LEU A 147 13.01 6.30 3.86
C LEU A 147 14.40 5.81 3.45
N VAL A 148 15.03 6.50 2.50
CA VAL A 148 16.45 6.31 2.21
C VAL A 148 17.30 7.10 3.21
N SER A 149 18.47 6.59 3.57
CA SER A 149 19.39 7.21 4.53
C SER A 149 20.13 8.48 4.03
N GLU A 150 19.69 9.02 2.90
CA GLU A 150 20.16 10.33 2.41
C GLU A 150 19.59 11.46 3.28
N VAL A 151 20.22 12.65 3.21
CA VAL A 151 19.76 13.84 3.95
C VAL A 151 18.25 13.95 3.93
N LEU A 152 17.62 13.72 5.08
CA LEU A 152 16.17 13.69 5.24
C LEU A 152 15.59 15.03 4.76
N PRO A 153 14.78 15.05 3.71
CA PRO A 153 13.99 16.22 3.43
C PRO A 153 12.87 16.30 4.48
N PHE A 154 13.12 17.02 5.58
CA PHE A 154 12.10 17.28 6.61
C PHE A 154 10.76 17.69 6.01
N LYS A 155 10.78 18.46 4.91
CA LYS A 155 9.58 18.86 4.18
C LYS A 155 8.73 17.67 3.68
N GLY A 156 9.36 16.61 3.22
CA GLY A 156 8.62 15.44 2.72
C GLY A 156 7.95 14.62 3.82
N LEU A 157 8.62 14.49 4.98
CA LEU A 157 8.02 13.85 6.15
C LEU A 157 6.87 14.68 6.73
N THR A 158 6.99 16.00 6.75
CA THR A 158 5.91 16.90 7.18
C THR A 158 4.69 16.72 6.28
N MET A 159 4.85 16.74 4.95
CA MET A 159 3.73 16.57 4.03
C MET A 159 3.00 15.24 4.22
N ILE A 160 3.73 14.13 4.38
CA ILE A 160 3.07 12.82 4.57
C ILE A 160 2.41 12.74 5.95
N ASN A 161 3.01 13.32 6.99
CA ASN A 161 2.43 13.39 8.33
C ASN A 161 1.14 14.21 8.35
N ASP A 162 1.13 15.37 7.68
CA ASP A 162 -0.06 16.23 7.56
C ASP A 162 -1.19 15.50 6.82
N PHE A 163 -0.84 14.75 5.76
CA PHE A 163 -1.79 13.95 5.00
C PHE A 163 -2.38 12.81 5.86
N ILE A 164 -1.55 12.09 6.62
CA ILE A 164 -2.00 11.05 7.55
C ILE A 164 -2.88 11.65 8.65
N SER A 165 -2.49 12.79 9.21
CA SER A 165 -3.26 13.51 10.23
C SER A 165 -4.64 13.92 9.72
N MET A 166 -4.73 14.37 8.47
CA MET A 166 -6.02 14.69 7.82
C MET A 166 -6.89 13.44 7.69
N VAL A 167 -6.32 12.30 7.25
CA VAL A 167 -7.05 11.02 7.15
C VAL A 167 -7.50 10.56 8.53
N HIS A 168 -6.62 10.57 9.52
CA HIS A 168 -6.94 10.20 10.91
C HIS A 168 -8.14 10.99 11.44
N ASN A 169 -8.11 12.30 11.26
CA ASN A 169 -9.15 13.18 11.84
C ASN A 169 -10.49 13.13 11.10
N LYS A 170 -10.51 12.80 9.81
CA LYS A 170 -11.72 12.95 8.97
C LYS A 170 -12.28 11.65 8.41
N LEU A 171 -11.45 10.63 8.20
CA LEU A 171 -11.83 9.43 7.45
C LEU A 171 -11.61 8.14 8.22
N ASN A 172 -10.46 7.99 8.88
CA ASN A 172 -10.09 6.75 9.56
C ASN A 172 -9.31 7.04 10.85
N PRO A 173 -9.96 7.08 12.01
CA PRO A 173 -9.30 7.36 13.29
C PRO A 173 -8.28 6.28 13.71
N ASN A 174 -8.24 5.14 13.04
CA ASN A 174 -7.25 4.09 13.31
C ASN A 174 -5.96 4.28 12.49
N ALA A 175 -5.97 5.11 11.43
CA ALA A 175 -4.80 5.35 10.60
C ALA A 175 -3.69 6.07 11.40
N HIS A 176 -2.54 5.43 11.55
CA HIS A 176 -1.38 6.00 12.24
C HIS A 176 -0.07 5.47 11.68
N ILE A 177 1.01 6.24 11.88
CA ILE A 177 2.35 5.80 11.51
C ILE A 177 2.81 4.77 12.54
N SER A 178 2.91 3.51 12.13
CA SER A 178 3.39 2.41 12.97
C SER A 178 4.91 2.26 12.94
N GLY A 179 5.57 2.81 11.93
CA GLY A 179 7.01 2.77 11.83
C GLY A 179 7.58 3.50 10.62
N VAL A 180 8.85 3.87 10.76
CA VAL A 180 9.68 4.40 9.69
C VAL A 180 10.76 3.36 9.39
N LEU A 181 10.83 2.90 8.14
CA LEU A 181 11.81 1.91 7.70
C LEU A 181 12.95 2.59 6.96
N ILE A 182 14.15 2.59 7.52
CA ILE A 182 15.33 3.09 6.82
C ILE A 182 15.78 2.06 5.80
N THR A 183 15.74 2.43 4.53
CA THR A 183 16.19 1.61 3.40
C THR A 183 17.54 2.11 2.88
N ARG A 184 18.26 1.26 2.13
CA ARG A 184 19.57 1.56 1.56
C ARG A 184 20.57 2.09 2.61
N TRP A 185 20.64 1.36 3.72
CA TRP A 185 21.58 1.70 4.80
C TRP A 185 23.03 1.40 4.37
N GLU A 186 23.85 2.43 4.21
CA GLU A 186 25.24 2.31 3.75
C GLU A 186 26.28 2.43 4.90
N GLY A 187 25.82 2.59 6.14
CA GLY A 187 26.72 2.74 7.29
C GLY A 187 27.54 4.02 7.30
N SER A 188 27.21 5.01 6.45
CA SER A 188 27.90 6.29 6.39
C SER A 188 27.72 7.12 7.68
N LYS A 189 28.59 8.13 7.89
CA LYS A 189 28.44 9.05 9.03
C LYS A 189 27.08 9.76 9.06
N LEU A 190 26.49 9.98 7.87
CA LEU A 190 25.15 10.57 7.72
C LEU A 190 24.05 9.62 8.19
N SER A 191 24.12 8.34 7.78
CA SER A 191 23.15 7.32 8.20
C SER A 191 23.22 7.05 9.71
N LYS A 192 24.41 7.09 10.33
CA LYS A 192 24.57 6.95 11.80
C LYS A 192 23.95 8.10 12.59
N GLY A 193 23.85 9.31 12.00
CA GLY A 193 23.20 10.46 12.63
C GLY A 193 21.68 10.35 12.73
N ILE A 194 21.06 9.44 11.99
CA ILE A 194 19.60 9.20 11.97
C ILE A 194 19.17 8.24 13.09
N GLU A 195 20.05 7.33 13.52
CA GLU A 195 19.77 6.37 14.61
C GLU A 195 19.67 7.02 16.01
N LEU A 196 20.19 8.23 16.17
CA LEU A 196 20.40 8.86 17.47
C LEU A 196 19.37 9.96 17.81
N LYS A 197 18.31 10.10 17.06
CA LYS A 197 17.23 11.07 17.30
C LYS A 197 15.85 10.41 17.24
#